data_e9d318584dceb8ed070ebf727e0d8390
#
_entry.id   e9d318584dceb8ed070ebf727e0d8390
#
_cell.length_a   1.000
_cell.length_b   1.000
_cell.length_c   1.000
_cell.angle_alpha   90.00
_cell.angle_beta   90.00
_cell.angle_gamma   90.00
#
_symmetry.space_group_name_H-M   'P 1'
#
loop_
_entity.id
_entity.type
_entity.pdbx_description
1 polymer ?
#
loop_
_entity_poly.entity_id
_entity_poly.type
_entity_poly.pdbx_seq_one_letter_code
_entity_poly.pdbx_strand_id
1 'polypeptide(L)'
;MGEEKVVAADTKKVKKNKKQKEKKPFIDELLDWLKSFALVFVVIVLIFTFIAKTAIVNGSSMNDTLVNKDFLLLWSLFYTPKQGDIIAANCEGLNEVIVKRVIAVGGQEVNIDFSTGAVYVDGEMLDEPYIKNLTLNDELAFNYPVVVDEGCYFCMGDNRQGS
;
A
#
# COMPACT_ATOMS: atom_id res chain seq x y z
N MET A 1 -80.78 -36.49 -29.47
CA MET A 1 -81.08 -35.03 -29.35
C MET A 1 -80.13 -34.52 -28.27
N GLY A 2 -79.17 -33.75 -28.63
CA GLY A 2 -78.14 -33.22 -27.71
C GLY A 2 -76.90 -32.86 -28.49
N GLU A 3 -76.78 -31.61 -28.89
CA GLU A 3 -75.68 -31.07 -29.71
C GLU A 3 -74.42 -30.91 -28.89
N GLU A 4 -73.34 -31.48 -29.38
CA GLU A 4 -71.99 -31.38 -28.86
C GLU A 4 -71.33 -30.07 -29.41
N LYS A 5 -71.11 -29.10 -28.56
CA LYS A 5 -70.35 -27.88 -28.90
C LYS A 5 -68.86 -28.12 -28.69
N VAL A 6 -68.14 -28.24 -29.78
CA VAL A 6 -66.68 -28.25 -29.82
C VAL A 6 -66.14 -26.84 -29.54
N VAL A 7 -65.41 -26.65 -28.45
CA VAL A 7 -64.73 -25.40 -28.10
C VAL A 7 -63.31 -25.47 -28.69
N ALA A 8 -63.03 -24.65 -29.70
CA ALA A 8 -61.73 -24.52 -30.30
C ALA A 8 -60.76 -23.75 -29.37
N ALA A 9 -59.66 -24.41 -28.98
CA ALA A 9 -58.59 -23.79 -28.20
C ALA A 9 -57.70 -22.95 -29.12
N ASP A 10 -57.68 -21.65 -28.84
CA ASP A 10 -56.88 -20.66 -29.53
C ASP A 10 -55.44 -20.67 -28.95
N THR A 11 -54.54 -21.33 -29.67
CA THR A 11 -53.12 -21.37 -29.33
C THR A 11 -52.41 -20.10 -29.82
N LYS A 12 -52.34 -19.08 -28.97
CA LYS A 12 -51.47 -17.91 -29.20
C LYS A 12 -50.02 -18.28 -29.25
N LYS A 13 -49.45 -18.40 -30.47
CA LYS A 13 -48.02 -18.45 -30.71
C LYS A 13 -47.34 -17.16 -30.25
N VAL A 14 -46.65 -17.24 -29.12
CA VAL A 14 -45.74 -16.17 -28.67
C VAL A 14 -44.55 -16.13 -29.62
N LYS A 15 -44.54 -15.19 -30.54
CA LYS A 15 -43.35 -14.90 -31.38
C LYS A 15 -42.26 -14.30 -30.49
N LYS A 16 -41.25 -15.12 -30.14
CA LYS A 16 -39.98 -14.64 -29.58
C LYS A 16 -39.30 -13.76 -30.65
N ASN A 17 -39.38 -12.45 -30.48
CA ASN A 17 -38.56 -11.50 -31.24
C ASN A 17 -37.07 -11.74 -30.90
N LYS A 18 -36.36 -12.53 -31.70
CA LYS A 18 -34.92 -12.49 -31.75
C LYS A 18 -34.51 -11.12 -32.29
N LYS A 19 -34.08 -10.23 -31.37
CA LYS A 19 -33.35 -9.02 -31.79
C LYS A 19 -32.14 -9.51 -32.58
N GLN A 20 -32.17 -9.35 -33.91
CA GLN A 20 -30.99 -9.48 -34.74
C GLN A 20 -30.00 -8.41 -34.26
N LYS A 21 -28.87 -8.83 -33.70
CA LYS A 21 -27.72 -7.93 -33.50
C LYS A 21 -27.25 -7.52 -34.89
N GLU A 22 -27.57 -6.33 -35.30
CA GLU A 22 -26.96 -5.71 -36.48
C GLU A 22 -25.43 -5.77 -36.29
N LYS A 23 -24.71 -6.32 -37.25
CA LYS A 23 -23.25 -6.34 -37.24
C LYS A 23 -22.81 -4.88 -37.36
N LYS A 24 -22.22 -4.36 -36.31
CA LYS A 24 -21.59 -3.03 -36.33
C LYS A 24 -20.52 -3.01 -37.42
N PRO A 25 -20.39 -1.92 -38.17
CA PRO A 25 -19.29 -1.78 -39.14
C PRO A 25 -17.95 -1.92 -38.39
N PHE A 26 -16.96 -2.49 -39.06
CA PHE A 26 -15.62 -2.76 -38.48
C PHE A 26 -14.99 -1.54 -37.79
N ILE A 27 -15.27 -0.36 -38.35
CA ILE A 27 -14.80 0.93 -37.76
C ILE A 27 -15.40 1.17 -36.39
N ASP A 28 -16.68 0.87 -36.15
CA ASP A 28 -17.34 1.07 -34.86
C ASP A 28 -16.79 0.08 -33.81
N GLU A 29 -16.53 -1.16 -34.23
CA GLU A 29 -15.86 -2.14 -33.34
C GLU A 29 -14.45 -1.69 -32.97
N LEU A 30 -13.69 -1.16 -33.90
CA LEU A 30 -12.35 -0.63 -33.65
C LEU A 30 -12.39 0.59 -32.71
N LEU A 31 -13.34 1.48 -32.91
CA LEU A 31 -13.52 2.64 -32.03
C LEU A 31 -13.95 2.23 -30.60
N ASP A 32 -14.80 1.24 -30.45
CA ASP A 32 -15.19 0.72 -29.13
C ASP A 32 -14.00 0.06 -28.42
N TRP A 33 -13.13 -0.62 -29.16
CA TRP A 33 -11.86 -1.16 -28.68
C TRP A 33 -10.91 -0.05 -28.20
N LEU A 34 -10.71 0.98 -29.01
CA LEU A 34 -9.86 2.13 -28.67
C LEU A 34 -10.36 2.87 -27.44
N LYS A 35 -11.68 3.06 -27.31
CA LYS A 35 -12.27 3.65 -26.08
C LYS A 35 -12.00 2.80 -24.86
N SER A 36 -12.12 1.48 -24.97
CA SER A 36 -11.83 0.56 -23.87
C SER A 36 -10.36 0.61 -23.44
N PHE A 37 -9.44 0.63 -24.41
CA PHE A 37 -8.02 0.81 -24.15
C PHE A 37 -7.70 2.15 -23.49
N ALA A 38 -8.28 3.23 -24.00
CA ALA A 38 -8.09 4.56 -23.44
C ALA A 38 -8.58 4.63 -21.98
N LEU A 39 -9.73 4.02 -21.68
CA LEU A 39 -10.24 3.96 -20.32
C LEU A 39 -9.29 3.19 -19.39
N VAL A 40 -8.85 2.01 -19.79
CA VAL A 40 -7.92 1.18 -19.01
C VAL A 40 -6.59 1.94 -18.79
N PHE A 41 -6.07 2.58 -19.84
CA PHE A 41 -4.85 3.38 -19.76
C PHE A 41 -5.00 4.54 -18.75
N VAL A 42 -6.10 5.28 -18.79
CA VAL A 42 -6.39 6.34 -17.81
C VAL A 42 -6.44 5.79 -16.39
N VAL A 43 -7.12 4.65 -16.17
CA VAL A 43 -7.19 4.01 -14.85
C VAL A 43 -5.79 3.62 -14.36
N ILE A 44 -4.96 3.02 -15.21
CA ILE A 44 -3.58 2.67 -14.86
C ILE A 44 -2.78 3.92 -14.47
N VAL A 45 -2.86 4.99 -15.28
CA VAL A 45 -2.17 6.26 -14.98
C VAL A 45 -2.62 6.83 -13.64
N LEU A 46 -3.93 6.81 -13.34
CA LEU A 46 -4.45 7.28 -12.06
C LEU A 46 -3.92 6.45 -10.89
N ILE A 47 -3.88 5.11 -11.03
CA ILE A 47 -3.33 4.22 -10.00
C ILE A 47 -1.87 4.58 -9.71
N PHE A 48 -1.02 4.65 -10.73
CA PHE A 48 0.41 4.96 -10.55
C PHE A 48 0.67 6.40 -10.10
N THR A 49 -0.22 7.33 -10.42
CA THR A 49 -0.05 8.73 -9.99
C THR A 49 -0.46 8.95 -8.52
N PHE A 50 -1.55 8.32 -8.09
CA PHE A 50 -2.15 8.62 -6.79
C PHE A 50 -2.00 7.53 -5.73
N ILE A 51 -1.80 6.28 -6.14
CA ILE A 51 -1.84 5.13 -5.22
C ILE A 51 -0.46 4.50 -5.06
N ALA A 52 0.19 4.15 -6.15
CA ALA A 52 1.46 3.44 -6.15
C ALA A 52 2.61 4.41 -6.49
N LYS A 53 3.46 4.67 -5.52
CA LYS A 53 4.70 5.42 -5.72
C LYS A 53 5.89 4.47 -5.76
N THR A 54 6.90 4.81 -6.52
CA THR A 54 8.12 4.04 -6.59
C THR A 54 9.27 4.82 -5.97
N ALA A 55 10.15 4.12 -5.26
CA ALA A 55 11.38 4.68 -4.72
C ALA A 55 12.55 3.72 -4.94
N ILE A 56 13.76 4.25 -4.97
CA ILE A 56 14.98 3.46 -4.99
C ILE A 56 15.69 3.67 -3.65
N VAL A 57 16.07 2.57 -3.01
CA VAL A 57 16.84 2.61 -1.76
C VAL A 57 18.19 3.25 -2.04
N ASN A 58 18.51 4.30 -1.31
CA ASN A 58 19.81 4.95 -1.36
C ASN A 58 20.45 4.92 0.04
N GLY A 59 21.56 4.21 0.15
CA GLY A 59 22.26 4.05 1.41
C GLY A 59 22.16 2.65 2.02
N SER A 60 22.71 2.52 3.22
CA SER A 60 22.88 1.25 3.93
C SER A 60 22.09 1.17 5.25
N SER A 61 21.32 2.20 5.59
CA SER A 61 20.66 2.32 6.90
C SER A 61 19.62 1.23 7.18
N MET A 62 19.13 0.55 6.14
CA MET A 62 18.15 -0.54 6.23
C MET A 62 18.76 -1.92 5.93
N ASN A 63 20.11 -2.02 5.84
CA ASN A 63 20.78 -3.32 5.67
C ASN A 63 20.55 -4.20 6.93
N ASP A 64 20.28 -5.47 6.82
CA ASP A 64 20.19 -6.35 5.66
C ASP A 64 18.77 -6.48 5.08
N THR A 65 17.77 -5.77 5.61
CA THR A 65 16.38 -5.86 5.17
C THR A 65 16.18 -5.29 3.77
N LEU A 66 16.81 -4.14 3.50
CA LEU A 66 16.82 -3.49 2.20
C LEU A 66 18.24 -3.13 1.82
N VAL A 67 18.61 -3.43 0.60
CA VAL A 67 19.96 -3.19 0.07
C VAL A 67 19.95 -1.95 -0.83
N ASN A 68 21.09 -1.25 -0.86
CA ASN A 68 21.27 -0.10 -1.74
C ASN A 68 20.94 -0.44 -3.20
N LYS A 69 20.10 0.38 -3.84
CA LYS A 69 19.51 0.25 -5.18
C LYS A 69 18.32 -0.71 -5.30
N ASP A 70 17.81 -1.26 -4.20
CA ASP A 70 16.55 -1.97 -4.24
C ASP A 70 15.43 -1.06 -4.73
N PHE A 71 14.54 -1.64 -5.53
CA PHE A 71 13.38 -0.93 -6.06
C PHE A 71 12.16 -1.19 -5.17
N LEU A 72 11.60 -0.13 -4.61
CA LEU A 72 10.46 -0.20 -3.70
C LEU A 72 9.18 0.25 -4.41
N LEU A 73 8.11 -0.49 -4.16
CA LEU A 73 6.76 -0.07 -4.47
C LEU A 73 6.08 0.36 -3.18
N LEU A 74 5.75 1.65 -3.07
CA LEU A 74 5.17 2.26 -1.90
C LEU A 74 3.65 2.36 -2.06
N TRP A 75 2.92 1.95 -1.03
CA TRP A 75 1.48 2.09 -0.95
C TRP A 75 1.12 3.12 0.12
N SER A 76 0.40 4.18 -0.26
CA SER A 76 0.07 5.27 0.68
C SER A 76 -1.43 5.51 0.86
N LEU A 77 -2.29 4.88 0.03
CA LEU A 77 -3.71 5.16 0.05
C LEU A 77 -4.42 4.42 1.19
N PHE A 78 -5.12 5.18 2.05
CA PHE A 78 -5.89 4.65 3.19
C PHE A 78 -5.07 3.79 4.16
N TYR A 79 -3.77 4.05 4.27
CA TYR A 79 -2.90 3.31 5.17
C TYR A 79 -2.32 4.22 6.25
N THR A 80 -2.44 3.80 7.50
CA THR A 80 -1.79 4.41 8.66
C THR A 80 -0.68 3.49 9.13
N PRO A 81 0.58 3.95 9.15
CA PRO A 81 1.70 3.14 9.59
C PRO A 81 1.55 2.63 11.03
N LYS A 82 2.04 1.42 11.27
CA LYS A 82 2.04 0.75 12.57
C LYS A 82 3.46 0.38 12.96
N GLN A 83 3.65 0.05 14.23
CA GLN A 83 4.91 -0.50 14.74
C GLN A 83 5.36 -1.71 13.88
N GLY A 84 6.62 -1.72 13.49
CA GLY A 84 7.23 -2.73 12.63
C GLY A 84 7.20 -2.43 11.12
N ASP A 85 6.36 -1.51 10.67
CA ASP A 85 6.28 -1.15 9.25
C ASP A 85 7.52 -0.41 8.76
N ILE A 86 7.87 -0.62 7.49
CA ILE A 86 8.90 0.16 6.81
C ILE A 86 8.21 1.29 6.06
N ILE A 87 8.59 2.52 6.34
CA ILE A 87 8.02 3.71 5.72
C ILE A 87 9.07 4.49 4.94
N ALA A 88 8.62 5.19 3.91
CA ALA A 88 9.39 6.23 3.24
C ALA A 88 8.82 7.58 3.66
N ALA A 89 9.65 8.38 4.32
CA ALA A 89 9.28 9.70 4.83
C ALA A 89 10.13 10.79 4.16
N ASN A 90 9.50 11.92 3.86
CA ASN A 90 10.23 13.10 3.43
C ASN A 90 10.81 13.79 4.66
N CYS A 91 12.13 13.83 4.76
CA CYS A 91 12.81 14.52 5.84
C CYS A 91 13.13 15.95 5.40
N GLU A 92 12.34 16.92 5.85
CA GLU A 92 12.50 18.33 5.47
C GLU A 92 13.89 18.87 5.83
N GLY A 93 14.46 18.42 6.96
CA GLY A 93 15.79 18.84 7.39
C GLY A 93 16.93 18.37 6.49
N LEU A 94 16.75 17.25 5.78
CA LEU A 94 17.75 16.70 4.86
C LEU A 94 17.39 16.95 3.40
N ASN A 95 16.17 17.43 3.11
CA ASN A 95 15.61 17.56 1.77
C ASN A 95 15.69 16.23 0.94
N GLU A 96 15.57 15.12 1.63
CA GLU A 96 15.67 13.77 1.08
C GLU A 96 14.52 12.89 1.57
N VAL A 97 14.19 11.87 0.76
CA VAL A 97 13.28 10.79 1.18
C VAL A 97 14.10 9.72 1.87
N ILE A 98 13.84 9.50 3.15
CA ILE A 98 14.48 8.45 3.95
C ILE A 98 13.55 7.25 4.08
N VAL A 99 14.13 6.06 4.13
CA VAL A 99 13.40 4.82 4.39
C VAL A 99 13.84 4.31 5.76
N LYS A 100 12.90 4.12 6.66
CA LYS A 100 13.13 3.69 8.05
C LYS A 100 12.02 2.75 8.52
N ARG A 101 12.26 2.04 9.62
CA ARG A 101 11.26 1.23 10.30
C ARG A 101 10.60 2.00 11.43
N VAL A 102 9.29 1.89 11.53
CA VAL A 102 8.50 2.43 12.65
C VAL A 102 8.76 1.56 13.89
N ILE A 103 9.32 2.16 14.90
CA ILE A 103 9.58 1.52 16.21
C ILE A 103 8.44 1.79 17.17
N ALA A 104 7.93 3.04 17.17
CA ALA A 104 6.79 3.41 17.99
C ALA A 104 5.92 4.45 17.25
N VAL A 105 4.65 4.51 17.64
CA VAL A 105 3.65 5.44 17.12
C VAL A 105 3.28 6.48 18.17
N GLY A 106 2.56 7.53 17.79
CA GLY A 106 2.14 8.60 18.70
C GLY A 106 1.49 8.08 19.99
N GLY A 107 1.85 8.69 21.11
CA GLY A 107 1.42 8.33 22.46
C GLY A 107 2.27 7.26 23.15
N GLN A 108 3.12 6.52 22.44
CA GLN A 108 3.98 5.49 23.01
C GLN A 108 5.29 6.07 23.58
N GLU A 109 5.79 5.46 24.64
CA GLU A 109 7.10 5.78 25.23
C GLU A 109 8.18 4.85 24.66
N VAL A 110 9.28 5.45 24.19
CA VAL A 110 10.47 4.72 23.72
C VAL A 110 11.61 4.92 24.72
N ASN A 111 12.24 3.83 25.12
CA ASN A 111 13.46 3.86 25.91
C ASN A 111 14.52 2.95 25.25
N ILE A 112 15.78 3.38 25.28
CA ILE A 112 16.91 2.63 24.72
C ILE A 112 17.97 2.46 25.80
N ASP A 113 18.32 1.21 26.07
CA ASP A 113 19.47 0.90 26.91
C ASP A 113 20.72 0.70 26.03
N PHE A 114 21.51 1.73 25.91
CA PHE A 114 22.72 1.70 25.09
C PHE A 114 23.81 0.78 25.64
N SER A 115 23.70 0.32 26.87
CA SER A 115 24.67 -0.64 27.46
C SER A 115 24.42 -2.06 26.96
N THR A 116 23.17 -2.41 26.74
CA THR A 116 22.75 -3.72 26.22
C THR A 116 22.34 -3.65 24.76
N GLY A 117 22.00 -2.46 24.24
CA GLY A 117 21.46 -2.22 22.91
C GLY A 117 19.99 -2.58 22.77
N ALA A 118 19.28 -2.82 23.88
CA ALA A 118 17.88 -3.17 23.90
C ALA A 118 16.99 -1.93 23.72
N VAL A 119 15.95 -2.07 22.91
CA VAL A 119 14.91 -1.05 22.69
C VAL A 119 13.65 -1.48 23.40
N TYR A 120 13.02 -0.57 24.12
CA TYR A 120 11.77 -0.78 24.84
C TYR A 120 10.72 0.18 24.33
N VAL A 121 9.50 -0.32 24.18
CA VAL A 121 8.32 0.48 23.83
C VAL A 121 7.26 0.23 24.90
N ASP A 122 6.77 1.29 25.55
CA ASP A 122 5.83 1.23 26.68
C ASP A 122 6.32 0.29 27.82
N GLY A 123 7.64 0.22 28.01
CA GLY A 123 8.28 -0.62 29.01
C GLY A 123 8.46 -2.09 28.61
N GLU A 124 7.99 -2.52 27.46
CA GLU A 124 8.19 -3.87 26.91
C GLU A 124 9.40 -3.91 25.98
N MET A 125 10.27 -4.89 26.15
CA MET A 125 11.43 -5.07 25.26
C MET A 125 10.97 -5.50 23.88
N LEU A 126 11.39 -4.75 22.87
CA LEU A 126 11.06 -5.04 21.48
C LEU A 126 11.86 -6.24 20.96
N ASP A 127 11.18 -7.20 20.34
CA ASP A 127 11.82 -8.29 19.60
C ASP A 127 12.22 -7.80 18.20
N GLU A 128 13.52 -7.74 17.93
CA GLU A 128 14.08 -7.11 16.74
C GLU A 128 14.94 -8.08 15.91
N PRO A 129 14.34 -9.15 15.35
CA PRO A 129 15.10 -10.13 14.57
C PRO A 129 15.65 -9.58 13.25
N TYR A 130 15.25 -8.39 12.86
CA TYR A 130 15.61 -7.70 11.63
C TYR A 130 16.88 -6.83 11.77
N ILE A 131 17.34 -6.54 12.99
CA ILE A 131 18.54 -5.71 13.17
C ILE A 131 19.82 -6.50 12.95
N LYS A 132 20.79 -5.85 12.33
CA LYS A 132 22.11 -6.41 12.11
C LYS A 132 23.01 -6.25 13.33
N ASN A 133 22.95 -5.10 13.96
CA ASN A 133 23.80 -4.70 15.07
C ASN A 133 22.94 -4.09 16.18
N LEU A 134 23.36 -4.29 17.41
CA LEU A 134 22.68 -3.69 18.57
C LEU A 134 22.79 -2.16 18.56
N THR A 135 21.84 -1.50 19.22
CA THR A 135 21.79 -0.04 19.34
C THR A 135 22.68 0.41 20.49
N LEU A 136 23.99 0.49 20.26
CA LEU A 136 24.98 0.80 21.29
C LEU A 136 25.40 2.28 21.33
N ASN A 137 25.13 3.03 20.27
CA ASN A 137 25.52 4.43 20.15
C ASN A 137 24.31 5.35 20.29
N ASP A 138 24.42 6.35 21.13
CA ASP A 138 23.45 7.43 21.25
C ASP A 138 23.81 8.55 20.22
N GLU A 139 23.43 8.32 18.98
CA GLU A 139 23.63 9.31 17.91
C GLU A 139 22.41 10.27 17.76
N LEU A 140 21.30 9.96 18.45
CA LEU A 140 20.01 10.60 18.19
C LEU A 140 19.76 11.86 19.03
N ALA A 141 20.64 12.27 19.91
CA ALA A 141 20.50 13.49 20.74
C ALA A 141 19.14 13.62 21.49
N PHE A 142 18.45 12.51 21.77
CA PHE A 142 17.25 12.49 22.57
C PHE A 142 17.58 12.16 24.03
N ASN A 143 16.82 12.74 24.94
CA ASN A 143 16.84 12.32 26.34
C ASN A 143 15.84 11.17 26.50
N TYR A 144 16.30 9.96 26.72
CA TYR A 144 15.45 8.80 26.95
C TYR A 144 15.00 8.70 28.43
N PRO A 145 13.78 8.19 28.70
CA PRO A 145 12.77 7.81 27.73
C PRO A 145 12.14 9.01 27.00
N VAL A 146 11.68 8.79 25.77
CA VAL A 146 11.00 9.80 24.97
C VAL A 146 9.58 9.35 24.64
N VAL A 147 8.59 10.21 24.83
CA VAL A 147 7.22 9.96 24.40
C VAL A 147 7.03 10.51 22.99
N VAL A 148 6.51 9.67 22.11
CA VAL A 148 6.24 10.05 20.69
C VAL A 148 5.01 10.94 20.66
N ASP A 149 5.12 12.11 20.05
CA ASP A 149 4.00 13.04 19.90
C ASP A 149 2.88 12.43 19.04
N GLU A 150 1.63 12.82 19.33
CA GLU A 150 0.47 12.38 18.54
C GLU A 150 0.62 12.75 17.07
N GLY A 151 0.37 11.77 16.20
CA GLY A 151 0.54 11.93 14.75
C GLY A 151 1.98 11.81 14.26
N CYS A 152 2.94 11.58 15.15
CA CYS A 152 4.35 11.32 14.84
C CYS A 152 4.68 9.84 14.93
N TYR A 153 5.85 9.49 14.41
CA TYR A 153 6.42 8.15 14.44
C TYR A 153 7.87 8.21 14.89
N PHE A 154 8.24 7.36 15.82
CA PHE A 154 9.65 7.13 16.13
C PHE A 154 10.18 6.06 15.19
N CYS A 155 11.19 6.40 14.42
CA CYS A 155 11.69 5.53 13.36
C CYS A 155 13.20 5.30 13.49
N MET A 156 13.63 4.07 13.23
CA MET A 156 15.04 3.69 13.23
C MET A 156 15.38 2.92 11.96
N GLY A 157 16.64 2.92 11.57
CA GLY A 157 17.13 2.00 10.55
C GLY A 157 17.42 0.62 11.13
N ASP A 158 17.32 -0.42 10.29
CA ASP A 158 17.63 -1.78 10.70
C ASP A 158 19.16 -1.96 10.90
N ASN A 159 19.96 -1.19 10.19
CA ASN A 159 21.40 -1.08 10.44
C ASN A 159 21.69 0.02 11.47
N ARG A 160 21.60 -0.33 12.76
CA ARG A 160 21.69 0.60 13.90
C ARG A 160 22.98 1.40 13.98
N GLN A 161 24.08 0.90 13.44
CA GLN A 161 25.38 1.58 13.46
C GLN A 161 25.64 2.40 12.18
N GLY A 162 24.82 2.29 11.17
CA GLY A 162 24.96 3.01 9.91
C GLY A 162 23.71 3.81 9.54
N SER A 163 22.97 4.27 10.53
CA SER A 163 21.63 4.83 10.32
C SER A 163 21.45 6.18 10.98
#